data_2041f8c3e8fc1be9afdf57ca0b91f3cd
#
_entry.id   2041f8c3e8fc1be9afdf57ca0b91f3cd
#
_cell.length_a   1.000
_cell.length_b   1.000
_cell.length_c   1.000
_cell.angle_alpha   90.00
_cell.angle_beta   90.00
_cell.angle_gamma   90.00
#
_symmetry.space_group_name_H-M   'P 1'
#
loop_
_entity.id
_entity.type
_entity.pdbx_description
1 polymer ?
#
loop_
_entity_poly.entity_id
_entity_poly.type
_entity_poly.pdbx_seq_one_letter_code
_entity_poly.pdbx_strand_id
1 'polypeptide(L)'
;VVRGNTNSGRIVFNCESNSHGQTLASQPHSASVTNVMLLPAGADSTLVSLVSTDTLQNKTLTSPVLNTATVGTSIVPASADGATLGTAAAEFSDLFLADGGTIQFGNDQEITLTHVADSGLTLKHASTSDDKFPTLTLAAGDNDIAINDKLGVINFIAPDEGAGTDAILVAAGIEAVSEGDFSSSNNATKLSFKT
;
A
#
# COMPACT_ATOMS: atom_id res chain seq x y z
N VAL A 1 12.92 28.46 -40.74
CA VAL A 1 12.89 26.97 -40.73
C VAL A 1 14.32 26.48 -40.71
N VAL A 2 14.69 25.72 -39.67
CA VAL A 2 16.00 25.05 -39.63
C VAL A 2 15.83 23.68 -40.31
N ARG A 3 16.49 23.51 -41.44
CA ARG A 3 16.41 22.28 -42.25
C ARG A 3 17.72 21.50 -42.15
N GLY A 4 17.57 20.16 -42.02
CA GLY A 4 18.67 19.23 -42.23
C GLY A 4 18.96 19.08 -43.72
N ASN A 5 20.19 18.72 -44.08
CA ASN A 5 20.53 18.27 -45.43
C ASN A 5 20.77 16.76 -45.38
N THR A 6 21.95 16.31 -45.01
CA THR A 6 22.28 14.90 -44.80
C THR A 6 22.17 14.52 -43.30
N ASN A 7 22.08 15.48 -42.42
CA ASN A 7 21.93 15.30 -40.96
C ASN A 7 20.64 15.94 -40.47
N SER A 8 20.20 15.57 -39.28
CA SER A 8 19.05 16.18 -38.62
C SER A 8 19.23 17.70 -38.46
N GLY A 9 18.14 18.46 -38.69
CA GLY A 9 18.11 19.90 -38.44
C GLY A 9 18.39 20.19 -36.95
N ARG A 10 19.20 21.18 -36.67
CA ARG A 10 19.61 21.54 -35.31
C ARG A 10 19.81 23.01 -35.09
N ILE A 11 19.63 23.46 -33.84
CA ILE A 11 19.97 24.79 -33.35
C ILE A 11 21.02 24.62 -32.26
N VAL A 12 22.09 25.36 -32.30
CA VAL A 12 23.12 25.37 -31.27
C VAL A 12 23.03 26.70 -30.51
N PHE A 13 22.90 26.63 -29.20
CA PHE A 13 22.97 27.77 -28.29
C PHE A 13 24.33 27.76 -27.62
N ASN A 14 25.21 28.72 -28.00
CA ASN A 14 26.51 28.83 -27.38
C ASN A 14 26.41 29.56 -26.04
N CYS A 15 27.33 29.23 -25.12
CA CYS A 15 27.50 30.01 -23.89
C CYS A 15 28.03 31.42 -24.20
N GLU A 16 28.07 32.29 -23.18
CA GLU A 16 28.52 33.69 -23.28
C GLU A 16 29.95 33.85 -23.83
N SER A 17 30.81 32.83 -23.67
CA SER A 17 32.19 32.81 -24.19
C SER A 17 32.34 32.09 -25.53
N ASN A 18 31.27 31.62 -26.15
CA ASN A 18 31.22 30.81 -27.38
C ASN A 18 32.14 29.57 -27.40
N SER A 19 32.46 29.03 -26.21
CA SER A 19 33.37 27.89 -26.04
C SER A 19 32.63 26.56 -25.87
N HIS A 20 31.34 26.59 -25.49
CA HIS A 20 30.48 25.44 -25.29
C HIS A 20 29.10 25.71 -25.89
N GLY A 21 28.45 24.68 -26.41
CA GLY A 21 27.12 24.81 -27.01
C GLY A 21 26.18 23.70 -26.60
N GLN A 22 24.91 24.06 -26.36
CA GLN A 22 23.80 23.14 -26.21
C GLN A 22 23.04 23.04 -27.53
N THR A 23 22.70 21.83 -27.95
CA THR A 23 22.06 21.58 -29.24
C THR A 23 20.65 21.08 -29.06
N LEU A 24 19.69 21.78 -29.69
CA LEU A 24 18.35 21.24 -29.93
C LEU A 24 18.32 20.67 -31.35
N ALA A 25 18.04 19.36 -31.47
CA ALA A 25 18.06 18.65 -32.75
C ALA A 25 16.76 17.88 -32.97
N SER A 26 16.34 17.75 -34.25
CA SER A 26 15.26 16.86 -34.63
C SER A 26 15.72 15.38 -34.54
N GLN A 27 14.74 14.48 -34.40
CA GLN A 27 15.01 13.04 -34.49
C GLN A 27 15.52 12.67 -35.91
N PRO A 28 16.27 11.56 -36.03
CA PRO A 28 16.73 11.08 -37.33
C PRO A 28 15.55 10.69 -38.24
N HIS A 29 15.77 10.71 -39.56
CA HIS A 29 14.74 10.38 -40.56
C HIS A 29 14.11 9.00 -40.33
N SER A 30 14.89 8.03 -39.88
CA SER A 30 14.42 6.67 -39.56
C SER A 30 13.35 6.61 -38.45
N ALA A 31 13.26 7.62 -37.63
CA ALA A 31 12.23 7.70 -36.58
C ALA A 31 10.84 8.08 -37.14
N SER A 32 10.76 8.63 -38.36
CA SER A 32 9.51 8.95 -39.07
C SER A 32 8.52 9.82 -38.25
N VAL A 33 9.02 10.73 -37.42
CA VAL A 33 8.19 11.56 -36.51
C VAL A 33 7.87 12.93 -37.11
N THR A 34 6.63 13.39 -36.94
CA THR A 34 6.10 14.69 -37.38
C THR A 34 5.39 15.44 -36.24
N ASN A 35 5.77 15.18 -34.99
CA ASN A 35 5.16 15.78 -33.81
C ASN A 35 5.56 17.26 -33.63
N VAL A 36 4.72 17.98 -32.89
CA VAL A 36 4.99 19.36 -32.44
C VAL A 36 5.24 19.33 -30.93
N MET A 37 6.32 19.98 -30.53
CA MET A 37 6.61 20.24 -29.11
C MET A 37 6.41 21.73 -28.84
N LEU A 38 5.40 22.06 -28.05
CA LEU A 38 5.15 23.43 -27.62
C LEU A 38 6.03 23.76 -26.39
N LEU A 39 6.64 24.93 -26.40
CA LEU A 39 7.28 25.46 -25.21
C LEU A 39 6.22 25.85 -24.17
N PRO A 40 6.51 25.76 -22.87
CA PRO A 40 5.56 26.15 -21.83
C PRO A 40 5.11 27.61 -22.00
N ALA A 41 3.79 27.83 -21.86
CA ALA A 41 3.22 29.17 -21.75
C ALA A 41 3.16 29.54 -20.27
N GLY A 42 3.92 30.52 -19.82
CA GLY A 42 3.95 30.94 -18.41
C GLY A 42 5.24 31.64 -18.04
N ALA A 43 5.56 31.62 -16.74
CA ALA A 43 6.81 32.19 -16.23
C ALA A 43 8.05 31.40 -16.71
N ASP A 44 9.21 32.03 -16.58
CA ASP A 44 10.50 31.40 -16.91
C ASP A 44 10.66 30.04 -16.22
N SER A 45 11.13 29.05 -16.97
CA SER A 45 11.20 27.66 -16.52
C SER A 45 12.34 26.90 -17.19
N THR A 46 12.73 25.79 -16.61
CA THR A 46 13.75 24.88 -17.15
C THR A 46 13.10 23.67 -17.80
N LEU A 47 13.62 23.24 -18.95
CA LEU A 47 13.22 21.98 -19.58
C LEU A 47 13.82 20.80 -18.80
N VAL A 48 12.98 19.87 -18.40
CA VAL A 48 13.39 18.63 -17.72
C VAL A 48 14.07 17.69 -18.73
N SER A 49 15.22 17.13 -18.37
CA SER A 49 15.92 16.16 -19.19
C SER A 49 15.82 14.74 -18.62
N LEU A 50 16.13 13.72 -19.46
CA LEU A 50 16.12 12.30 -19.04
C LEU A 50 17.32 11.92 -18.16
N VAL A 51 18.36 12.75 -18.10
CA VAL A 51 19.64 12.42 -17.44
C VAL A 51 20.03 13.39 -16.33
N SER A 52 19.32 14.51 -16.19
CA SER A 52 19.54 15.48 -15.11
C SER A 52 18.75 15.10 -13.86
N THR A 53 19.26 15.55 -12.70
CA THR A 53 18.52 15.47 -11.42
C THR A 53 17.56 16.67 -11.36
N ASP A 54 16.33 16.48 -11.81
CA ASP A 54 15.32 17.54 -11.88
C ASP A 54 14.27 17.42 -10.79
N THR A 55 13.86 18.55 -10.24
CA THR A 55 12.72 18.63 -9.32
C THR A 55 11.47 19.06 -10.08
N LEU A 56 10.44 18.20 -10.09
CA LEU A 56 9.13 18.50 -10.66
C LEU A 56 8.26 19.18 -9.60
N GLN A 57 7.96 20.47 -9.76
CA GLN A 57 7.07 21.21 -8.88
C GLN A 57 5.72 21.46 -9.55
N ASN A 58 4.63 21.39 -8.77
CA ASN A 58 3.26 21.68 -9.23
C ASN A 58 2.87 20.86 -10.49
N LYS A 59 3.22 19.59 -10.55
CA LYS A 59 2.91 18.69 -11.66
C LYS A 59 1.90 17.64 -11.27
N THR A 60 0.88 17.45 -12.11
CA THR A 60 0.00 16.29 -12.07
C THR A 60 0.56 15.23 -13.01
N LEU A 61 0.84 14.06 -12.49
CA LEU A 61 1.28 12.90 -13.28
C LEU A 61 0.12 11.94 -13.47
N THR A 62 -0.31 11.75 -14.69
CA THR A 62 -1.40 10.79 -15.01
C THR A 62 -0.82 9.41 -15.21
N SER A 63 -1.27 8.43 -14.41
CA SER A 63 -0.84 7.02 -14.47
C SER A 63 0.69 6.83 -14.47
N PRO A 64 1.44 7.43 -13.55
CA PRO A 64 2.88 7.27 -13.52
C PRO A 64 3.26 5.84 -13.10
N VAL A 65 4.30 5.29 -13.73
CA VAL A 65 5.00 4.10 -13.23
C VAL A 65 6.18 4.59 -12.39
N LEU A 66 6.17 4.28 -11.10
CA LEU A 66 7.22 4.68 -10.15
C LEU A 66 8.07 3.46 -9.77
N ASN A 67 9.30 3.41 -10.25
CA ASN A 67 10.27 2.41 -9.85
C ASN A 67 11.10 2.95 -8.68
N THR A 68 11.15 2.22 -7.56
CA THR A 68 11.96 2.58 -6.38
C THR A 68 11.66 4.00 -5.85
N ALA A 69 10.39 4.29 -5.59
CA ALA A 69 9.98 5.58 -5.06
C ALA A 69 10.36 5.75 -3.58
N THR A 70 10.99 6.88 -3.24
CA THR A 70 11.18 7.31 -1.85
C THR A 70 10.23 8.46 -1.55
N VAL A 71 9.44 8.34 -0.47
CA VAL A 71 8.46 9.34 -0.04
C VAL A 71 8.99 10.06 1.21
N GLY A 72 9.16 11.39 1.11
CA GLY A 72 9.75 12.19 2.18
C GLY A 72 8.82 12.44 3.38
N THR A 73 7.51 12.47 3.18
CA THR A 73 6.54 12.76 4.26
C THR A 73 5.36 11.84 4.27
N SER A 74 4.50 11.85 3.26
CA SER A 74 3.28 11.05 3.23
C SER A 74 2.81 10.77 1.81
N ILE A 75 2.07 9.67 1.64
CA ILE A 75 1.21 9.41 0.49
C ILE A 75 -0.23 9.55 0.99
N VAL A 76 -0.98 10.50 0.44
CA VAL A 76 -2.37 10.74 0.84
C VAL A 76 -3.29 10.62 -0.37
N PRO A 77 -4.49 10.01 -0.21
CA PRO A 77 -5.50 10.01 -1.25
C PRO A 77 -6.06 11.44 -1.47
N ALA A 78 -6.64 11.70 -2.62
CA ALA A 78 -7.23 13.00 -2.95
C ALA A 78 -8.46 13.35 -2.09
N SER A 79 -9.12 12.35 -1.53
CA SER A 79 -10.26 12.49 -0.61
C SER A 79 -10.29 11.33 0.37
N ALA A 80 -11.05 11.48 1.47
CA ALA A 80 -11.33 10.37 2.38
C ALA A 80 -12.02 9.24 1.61
N ASP A 81 -11.63 7.98 1.91
CA ASP A 81 -12.11 6.76 1.22
C ASP A 81 -11.92 6.79 -0.32
N GLY A 82 -10.95 7.58 -0.79
CA GLY A 82 -10.74 7.89 -2.21
C GLY A 82 -9.72 7.01 -2.93
N ALA A 83 -8.97 6.14 -2.24
CA ALA A 83 -7.95 5.30 -2.86
C ALA A 83 -7.72 4.01 -2.07
N THR A 84 -7.43 2.93 -2.80
CA THR A 84 -7.03 1.64 -2.22
C THR A 84 -5.51 1.47 -2.26
N LEU A 85 -4.96 0.72 -1.30
CA LEU A 85 -3.60 0.22 -1.34
C LEU A 85 -3.62 -1.21 -1.92
N GLY A 86 -3.24 -1.35 -3.19
CA GLY A 86 -3.38 -2.59 -3.95
C GLY A 86 -4.78 -2.86 -4.49
N THR A 87 -4.95 -3.98 -5.15
CA THR A 87 -6.22 -4.49 -5.70
C THR A 87 -6.30 -6.01 -5.51
N ALA A 88 -7.47 -6.63 -5.75
CA ALA A 88 -7.62 -8.08 -5.69
C ALA A 88 -6.78 -8.87 -6.73
N ALA A 89 -6.23 -8.19 -7.74
CA ALA A 89 -5.38 -8.78 -8.77
C ALA A 89 -3.90 -8.35 -8.65
N ALA A 90 -3.58 -7.42 -7.73
CA ALA A 90 -2.23 -6.91 -7.50
C ALA A 90 -2.11 -6.48 -6.03
N GLU A 91 -1.87 -7.45 -5.16
CA GLU A 91 -1.72 -7.27 -3.73
C GLU A 91 -0.28 -6.85 -3.36
N PHE A 92 -0.14 -6.19 -2.21
CA PHE A 92 1.17 -6.01 -1.58
C PHE A 92 1.55 -7.28 -0.81
N SER A 93 2.79 -7.74 -0.96
CA SER A 93 3.28 -8.92 -0.23
C SER A 93 3.45 -8.63 1.26
N ASP A 94 3.96 -7.45 1.60
CA ASP A 94 4.37 -7.10 2.95
C ASP A 94 4.08 -5.63 3.28
N LEU A 95 3.85 -5.34 4.56
CA LEU A 95 3.78 -4.01 5.14
C LEU A 95 4.72 -3.92 6.35
N PHE A 96 5.81 -3.17 6.23
CA PHE A 96 6.77 -2.94 7.31
C PHE A 96 6.43 -1.65 8.05
N LEU A 97 6.06 -1.78 9.32
CA LEU A 97 5.82 -0.66 10.22
C LEU A 97 6.92 -0.63 11.29
N ALA A 98 7.34 0.57 11.68
CA ALA A 98 8.31 0.77 12.74
C ALA A 98 7.74 0.40 14.12
N ASP A 99 8.62 0.35 15.14
CA ASP A 99 8.21 0.22 16.54
C ASP A 99 7.24 1.33 16.92
N GLY A 100 6.14 0.96 17.58
CA GLY A 100 5.04 1.85 17.87
C GLY A 100 4.15 2.16 16.66
N GLY A 101 4.39 1.53 15.50
CA GLY A 101 3.54 1.69 14.30
C GLY A 101 2.09 1.35 14.60
N THR A 102 1.17 2.14 14.04
CA THR A 102 -0.28 2.03 14.30
C THR A 102 -1.06 1.99 13.01
N ILE A 103 -2.01 1.04 12.92
CA ILE A 103 -3.07 1.02 11.91
C ILE A 103 -4.32 1.61 12.57
N GLN A 104 -4.92 2.61 11.92
CA GLN A 104 -6.08 3.33 12.45
C GLN A 104 -7.29 3.13 11.54
N PHE A 105 -8.46 2.93 12.15
CA PHE A 105 -9.72 2.71 11.44
C PHE A 105 -10.76 3.73 11.85
N GLY A 106 -11.66 4.04 10.91
CA GLY A 106 -12.73 5.01 11.07
C GLY A 106 -12.33 6.45 10.74
N ASN A 107 -13.30 7.32 10.50
CA ASN A 107 -13.07 8.73 10.16
C ASN A 107 -12.48 9.53 11.33
N ASP A 108 -12.75 9.12 12.56
CA ASP A 108 -12.27 9.70 13.82
C ASP A 108 -11.18 8.84 14.49
N GLN A 109 -10.67 7.80 13.76
CA GLN A 109 -9.62 6.89 14.18
C GLN A 109 -9.91 6.24 15.55
N GLU A 110 -11.17 5.90 15.78
CA GLU A 110 -11.62 5.37 17.08
C GLU A 110 -11.10 3.96 17.39
N ILE A 111 -10.76 3.15 16.38
CA ILE A 111 -10.14 1.84 16.57
C ILE A 111 -8.70 1.87 16.08
N THR A 112 -7.78 1.44 16.94
CA THR A 112 -6.35 1.36 16.63
C THR A 112 -5.80 -0.04 16.88
N LEU A 113 -4.93 -0.51 15.97
CA LEU A 113 -4.08 -1.69 16.17
C LEU A 113 -2.64 -1.20 16.23
N THR A 114 -2.01 -1.27 17.38
CA THR A 114 -0.70 -0.66 17.67
C THR A 114 0.32 -1.76 18.01
N HIS A 115 1.52 -1.70 17.40
CA HIS A 115 2.66 -2.49 17.83
C HIS A 115 3.20 -1.95 19.15
N VAL A 116 3.38 -2.84 20.13
CA VAL A 116 4.05 -2.56 21.41
C VAL A 116 5.41 -3.25 21.36
N ALA A 117 6.47 -2.46 21.33
CA ALA A 117 7.85 -2.98 21.20
C ALA A 117 8.13 -4.08 22.20
N ASP A 118 8.77 -5.15 21.75
CA ASP A 118 9.15 -6.34 22.54
C ASP A 118 7.99 -7.05 23.26
N SER A 119 6.72 -6.70 22.94
CA SER A 119 5.55 -7.23 23.65
C SER A 119 4.49 -7.82 22.72
N GLY A 120 4.00 -7.07 21.73
CA GLY A 120 2.97 -7.59 20.83
C GLY A 120 2.07 -6.52 20.21
N LEU A 121 0.78 -6.81 20.10
CA LEU A 121 -0.21 -5.93 19.49
C LEU A 121 -1.29 -5.53 20.49
N THR A 122 -1.64 -4.25 20.50
CA THR A 122 -2.77 -3.73 21.25
C THR A 122 -3.90 -3.29 20.32
N LEU A 123 -5.07 -3.90 20.44
CA LEU A 123 -6.31 -3.43 19.86
C LEU A 123 -7.02 -2.53 20.86
N LYS A 124 -7.24 -1.26 20.50
CA LYS A 124 -7.79 -0.25 21.44
C LYS A 124 -8.89 0.57 20.78
N HIS A 125 -9.94 0.87 21.52
CA HIS A 125 -10.87 1.97 21.24
C HIS A 125 -10.28 3.27 21.80
N ALA A 126 -10.09 4.29 20.96
CA ALA A 126 -9.41 5.54 21.34
C ALA A 126 -10.29 6.49 22.19
N SER A 127 -11.62 6.43 22.04
CA SER A 127 -12.53 7.27 22.83
C SER A 127 -12.45 6.94 24.33
N THR A 128 -12.50 7.98 25.15
CA THR A 128 -12.55 7.90 26.63
C THR A 128 -13.98 7.98 27.19
N SER A 129 -14.99 8.05 26.32
CA SER A 129 -16.40 8.05 26.73
C SER A 129 -16.78 6.71 27.35
N ASP A 130 -17.82 6.72 28.17
CA ASP A 130 -18.36 5.52 28.80
C ASP A 130 -18.88 4.51 27.75
N ASP A 131 -18.84 3.23 28.05
CA ASP A 131 -19.29 2.11 27.22
C ASP A 131 -18.59 1.99 25.84
N LYS A 132 -17.33 2.47 25.72
CA LYS A 132 -16.50 2.33 24.52
C LYS A 132 -15.41 1.28 24.73
N PHE A 133 -15.47 0.20 23.94
CA PHE A 133 -14.51 -0.91 23.99
C PHE A 133 -14.23 -1.45 22.58
N PRO A 134 -13.02 -1.98 22.32
CA PRO A 134 -12.75 -2.68 21.08
C PRO A 134 -13.43 -4.05 21.06
N THR A 135 -13.87 -4.48 19.90
CA THR A 135 -14.42 -5.81 19.68
C THR A 135 -13.60 -6.55 18.64
N LEU A 136 -13.17 -7.77 18.92
CA LEU A 136 -12.63 -8.70 17.95
C LEU A 136 -13.70 -9.76 17.64
N THR A 137 -14.22 -9.74 16.42
CA THR A 137 -15.21 -10.72 15.95
C THR A 137 -14.54 -11.72 15.02
N LEU A 138 -14.62 -13.00 15.34
CA LEU A 138 -14.29 -14.11 14.45
C LEU A 138 -15.60 -14.66 13.89
N ALA A 139 -15.81 -14.56 12.58
CA ALA A 139 -17.04 -14.98 11.93
C ALA A 139 -16.74 -16.05 10.89
N ALA A 140 -17.42 -17.19 10.99
CA ALA A 140 -17.40 -18.22 9.96
C ALA A 140 -18.13 -17.72 8.71
N GLY A 141 -17.65 -18.10 7.53
CA GLY A 141 -18.31 -17.83 6.25
C GLY A 141 -19.27 -18.96 5.82
N ASP A 142 -19.40 -20.02 6.63
CA ASP A 142 -20.29 -21.13 6.39
C ASP A 142 -21.76 -20.71 6.56
N ASN A 143 -22.62 -21.08 5.63
CA ASN A 143 -24.04 -20.78 5.64
C ASN A 143 -24.93 -22.01 5.97
N ASP A 144 -24.33 -23.14 6.33
CA ASP A 144 -25.01 -24.41 6.72
C ASP A 144 -24.33 -24.97 7.97
N ILE A 145 -24.46 -24.25 9.07
CA ILE A 145 -23.83 -24.67 10.34
C ILE A 145 -24.51 -25.88 10.90
N ALA A 146 -23.81 -27.00 10.93
CA ALA A 146 -24.20 -28.29 11.48
C ALA A 146 -23.56 -28.54 12.86
N ILE A 147 -23.96 -29.60 13.50
CA ILE A 147 -23.41 -30.03 14.79
C ILE A 147 -21.90 -30.27 14.70
N ASN A 148 -21.12 -29.72 15.65
CA ASN A 148 -19.67 -29.75 15.77
C ASN A 148 -18.91 -28.83 14.78
N ASP A 149 -19.59 -27.99 14.02
CA ASP A 149 -18.90 -26.95 13.20
C ASP A 149 -18.30 -25.89 14.08
N LYS A 150 -17.12 -25.38 13.65
CA LYS A 150 -16.40 -24.35 14.36
C LYS A 150 -16.78 -22.96 13.83
N LEU A 151 -17.22 -22.09 14.72
CA LEU A 151 -17.59 -20.71 14.39
C LEU A 151 -16.40 -19.76 14.45
N GLY A 152 -15.37 -20.11 15.22
CA GLY A 152 -14.13 -19.34 15.33
C GLY A 152 -13.13 -20.05 16.26
N VAL A 153 -11.84 -19.79 16.04
CA VAL A 153 -10.76 -20.44 16.79
C VAL A 153 -9.66 -19.41 17.11
N ILE A 154 -9.13 -19.45 18.32
CA ILE A 154 -7.88 -18.81 18.72
C ILE A 154 -6.90 -19.90 19.12
N ASN A 155 -5.80 -20.07 18.37
CA ASN A 155 -4.78 -21.07 18.63
C ASN A 155 -3.56 -20.47 19.33
N PHE A 156 -2.99 -21.21 20.27
CA PHE A 156 -1.69 -20.96 20.86
C PHE A 156 -0.72 -22.03 20.33
N ILE A 157 0.30 -21.58 19.60
CA ILE A 157 1.29 -22.44 18.96
C ILE A 157 2.56 -22.40 19.81
N ALA A 158 3.13 -23.57 20.11
CA ALA A 158 4.42 -23.64 20.78
C ALA A 158 5.52 -23.06 19.87
N PRO A 159 6.58 -22.43 20.43
CA PRO A 159 7.72 -21.97 19.65
C PRO A 159 8.47 -23.16 19.03
N ASP A 160 9.19 -22.91 17.92
CA ASP A 160 10.09 -23.91 17.33
C ASP A 160 11.29 -24.13 18.27
N GLU A 161 11.27 -25.23 18.96
CA GLU A 161 12.34 -25.70 19.84
C GLU A 161 13.40 -26.41 19.00
N GLY A 162 14.41 -25.86 18.50
CA GLY A 162 15.46 -26.36 17.59
C GLY A 162 15.81 -27.86 17.56
N ALA A 163 15.10 -28.73 18.26
CA ALA A 163 15.34 -30.18 18.36
C ALA A 163 14.10 -31.05 18.07
N GLY A 164 12.98 -30.51 17.57
CA GLY A 164 11.78 -31.33 17.29
C GLY A 164 10.75 -30.67 16.40
N THR A 165 10.16 -31.44 15.49
CA THR A 165 9.05 -30.97 14.63
C THR A 165 7.72 -30.82 15.37
N ASP A 166 7.61 -31.34 16.60
CA ASP A 166 6.38 -31.33 17.39
C ASP A 166 6.09 -29.96 18.04
N ALA A 167 7.12 -29.15 18.22
CA ALA A 167 7.04 -27.82 18.84
C ALA A 167 6.27 -26.79 18.01
N ILE A 168 6.10 -26.98 16.72
CA ILE A 168 5.35 -26.07 15.83
C ILE A 168 3.84 -26.38 15.78
N LEU A 169 3.36 -27.37 16.54
CA LEU A 169 1.94 -27.73 16.58
C LEU A 169 1.15 -26.79 17.51
N VAL A 170 -0.15 -26.75 17.28
CA VAL A 170 -1.07 -26.04 18.19
C VAL A 170 -1.05 -26.72 19.55
N ALA A 171 -0.53 -26.03 20.56
CA ALA A 171 -0.40 -26.55 21.92
C ALA A 171 -1.69 -26.36 22.71
N ALA A 172 -2.44 -25.28 22.47
CA ALA A 172 -3.70 -24.98 23.15
C ALA A 172 -4.60 -24.11 22.26
N GLY A 173 -5.87 -24.01 22.59
CA GLY A 173 -6.79 -23.15 21.85
C GLY A 173 -8.09 -22.87 22.58
N ILE A 174 -8.78 -21.84 22.11
CA ILE A 174 -10.16 -21.53 22.48
C ILE A 174 -10.99 -21.58 21.20
N GLU A 175 -12.08 -22.34 21.19
CA GLU A 175 -12.95 -22.44 20.03
C GLU A 175 -14.43 -22.36 20.40
N ALA A 176 -15.22 -21.69 19.55
CA ALA A 176 -16.68 -21.73 19.60
C ALA A 176 -17.15 -22.82 18.63
N VAL A 177 -17.97 -23.75 19.12
CA VAL A 177 -18.40 -24.93 18.39
C VAL A 177 -19.92 -25.08 18.51
N SER A 178 -20.60 -25.32 17.38
CA SER A 178 -22.04 -25.58 17.36
C SER A 178 -22.39 -26.89 18.08
N GLU A 179 -23.50 -26.91 18.79
CA GLU A 179 -24.03 -28.10 19.45
C GLU A 179 -25.25 -28.70 18.72
N GLY A 180 -25.57 -28.15 17.56
CA GLY A 180 -26.66 -28.64 16.71
C GLY A 180 -26.72 -27.86 15.40
N ASP A 181 -27.57 -28.27 14.50
CA ASP A 181 -27.82 -27.55 13.26
C ASP A 181 -28.45 -26.18 13.57
N PHE A 182 -27.89 -25.12 13.00
CA PHE A 182 -28.40 -23.76 13.22
C PHE A 182 -29.69 -23.53 12.45
N SER A 183 -30.63 -22.85 13.09
CA SER A 183 -31.91 -22.49 12.51
C SER A 183 -32.44 -21.19 13.12
N SER A 184 -33.60 -20.72 12.69
CA SER A 184 -34.26 -19.55 13.27
C SER A 184 -34.59 -19.68 14.76
N SER A 185 -34.58 -20.91 15.30
CA SER A 185 -34.93 -21.23 16.70
C SER A 185 -33.83 -21.98 17.47
N ASN A 186 -32.70 -22.28 16.81
CA ASN A 186 -31.59 -23.00 17.44
C ASN A 186 -30.25 -22.43 16.97
N ASN A 187 -29.45 -21.90 17.91
CA ASN A 187 -28.09 -21.49 17.74
C ASN A 187 -27.23 -21.97 18.93
N ALA A 188 -27.53 -23.13 19.46
CA ALA A 188 -26.82 -23.71 20.59
C ALA A 188 -25.34 -23.86 20.27
N THR A 189 -24.49 -23.26 21.12
CA THR A 189 -23.04 -23.17 20.93
C THR A 189 -22.33 -23.38 22.26
N LYS A 190 -21.20 -24.08 22.24
CA LYS A 190 -20.31 -24.21 23.39
C LYS A 190 -18.97 -23.49 23.11
N LEU A 191 -18.36 -22.96 24.17
CA LEU A 191 -16.97 -22.56 24.19
C LEU A 191 -16.13 -23.72 24.70
N SER A 192 -15.12 -24.12 23.93
CA SER A 192 -14.24 -25.24 24.23
C SER A 192 -12.81 -24.75 24.40
N PHE A 193 -12.15 -25.16 25.48
CA PHE A 193 -10.73 -24.95 25.74
C PHE A 193 -10.00 -26.24 25.44
N LYS A 194 -8.95 -26.15 24.61
CA LYS A 194 -8.12 -27.29 24.20
C LYS A 194 -6.72 -27.19 24.75
N THR A 195 -6.16 -28.32 25.12
CA THR A 195 -4.76 -28.49 25.52
C THR A 195 -4.20 -29.71 24.77
#